data_ada78374f36db288ab7c61ddc703348f
#
_entry.id   ada78374f36db288ab7c61ddc703348f
#
_cell.length_a   1.000
_cell.length_b   1.000
_cell.length_c   1.000
_cell.angle_alpha   90.00
_cell.angle_beta   90.00
_cell.angle_gamma   90.00
#
_symmetry.space_group_name_H-M   'P 1'
#
loop_
_entity.id
_entity.type
_entity.pdbx_description
1 polymer ?
#
loop_
_entity_poly.entity_id
_entity_poly.type
_entity_poly.pdbx_seq_one_letter_code
_entity_poly.pdbx_strand_id
1 'polypeptide(L)'
;MVVVCASVTQAATPEDICQAGRWKAAARYAQCMQVALVHNILLKYGRCVTRYAGTWPRLQQKATGSGATCDNPRYADNGDGTVTDRLTALVWEKKTDDSTIHDGDNTYTWSPGGPMSSEAAGTAFTSFLATLNTAGSCFAGQCDWRLPTRGELLTIITPPAPACGESVTGPCVDPVFGRTPDFSGYWSGTTHEVFPVDVWFVEFQHGGVGFVEKTLVGGFYARAVRGGL
;
A
#
# COMPACT_ATOMS: atom_id res chain seq x y z
N MET A 1 -4.37 55.01 11.62
CA MET A 1 -4.92 54.44 10.38
C MET A 1 -4.75 52.95 10.48
N VAL A 2 -5.82 52.22 10.88
CA VAL A 2 -5.77 50.81 11.04
C VAL A 2 -6.19 50.20 9.71
N VAL A 3 -5.24 49.48 9.06
CA VAL A 3 -5.52 48.76 7.83
C VAL A 3 -6.17 47.41 8.24
N VAL A 4 -7.48 47.33 8.09
CA VAL A 4 -8.22 46.08 8.24
C VAL A 4 -7.98 45.27 6.97
N CYS A 5 -7.09 44.25 7.04
CA CYS A 5 -7.03 43.23 6.03
C CYS A 5 -8.32 42.42 6.06
N ALA A 6 -9.23 42.69 5.15
CA ALA A 6 -10.35 41.82 4.88
C ALA A 6 -9.85 40.54 4.28
N SER A 7 -9.89 39.46 5.05
CA SER A 7 -9.66 38.09 4.54
C SER A 7 -10.80 37.78 3.56
N VAL A 8 -10.51 37.84 2.27
CA VAL A 8 -11.40 37.29 1.24
C VAL A 8 -11.41 35.78 1.45
N THR A 9 -12.45 35.24 2.09
CA THR A 9 -12.71 33.82 2.11
C THR A 9 -13.08 33.41 0.68
N GLN A 10 -12.11 32.97 -0.06
CA GLN A 10 -12.33 32.39 -1.38
C GLN A 10 -13.22 31.15 -1.21
N ALA A 11 -14.32 31.07 -1.93
CA ALA A 11 -15.17 29.89 -1.92
C ALA A 11 -14.33 28.67 -2.34
N ALA A 12 -14.48 27.56 -1.59
CA ALA A 12 -13.75 26.33 -1.87
C ALA A 12 -14.03 25.88 -3.32
N THR A 13 -12.97 25.59 -4.06
CA THR A 13 -13.11 25.06 -5.40
C THR A 13 -13.70 23.66 -5.36
N PRO A 14 -14.27 23.16 -6.46
CA PRO A 14 -14.71 21.77 -6.56
C PRO A 14 -13.59 20.75 -6.25
N GLU A 15 -12.34 21.05 -6.61
CA GLU A 15 -11.17 20.25 -6.26
C GLU A 15 -10.92 20.27 -4.74
N ASP A 16 -11.04 21.42 -4.07
CA ASP A 16 -10.93 21.51 -2.60
C ASP A 16 -11.99 20.67 -1.89
N ILE A 17 -13.21 20.66 -2.41
CA ILE A 17 -14.33 19.85 -1.87
C ILE A 17 -14.02 18.35 -2.06
N CYS A 18 -13.48 17.98 -3.22
CA CYS A 18 -13.06 16.62 -3.52
C CYS A 18 -11.93 16.17 -2.60
N GLN A 19 -10.89 16.99 -2.45
CA GLN A 19 -9.76 16.75 -1.55
C GLN A 19 -10.20 16.60 -0.10
N ALA A 20 -11.05 17.50 0.41
CA ALA A 20 -11.58 17.39 1.76
C ALA A 20 -12.40 16.09 1.95
N GLY A 21 -13.19 15.68 0.95
CA GLY A 21 -13.90 14.40 0.95
C GLY A 21 -12.95 13.21 1.03
N ARG A 22 -11.84 13.25 0.30
CA ARG A 22 -10.78 12.23 0.28
C ARG A 22 -10.09 12.12 1.62
N TRP A 23 -9.64 13.23 2.21
CA TRP A 23 -9.02 13.25 3.54
C TRP A 23 -9.93 12.65 4.60
N LYS A 24 -11.22 13.00 4.56
CA LYS A 24 -12.22 12.46 5.50
C LYS A 24 -12.44 10.95 5.30
N ALA A 25 -12.43 10.46 4.07
CA ALA A 25 -12.55 9.05 3.76
C ALA A 25 -11.29 8.29 4.22
N ALA A 26 -10.09 8.82 3.98
CA ALA A 26 -8.82 8.26 4.40
C ALA A 26 -8.73 8.16 5.93
N ALA A 27 -9.07 9.21 6.67
CA ALA A 27 -9.07 9.21 8.14
C ALA A 27 -10.02 8.14 8.71
N ARG A 28 -11.21 7.98 8.15
CA ARG A 28 -12.16 6.93 8.56
C ARG A 28 -11.68 5.52 8.20
N TYR A 29 -11.02 5.38 7.07
CA TYR A 29 -10.39 4.13 6.67
C TYR A 29 -9.30 3.74 7.66
N ALA A 30 -8.36 4.65 7.95
CA ALA A 30 -7.28 4.43 8.91
C ALA A 30 -7.83 4.02 10.30
N GLN A 31 -8.85 4.72 10.79
CA GLN A 31 -9.51 4.37 12.06
C GLN A 31 -10.17 2.98 12.01
N CYS A 32 -10.84 2.63 10.91
CA CYS A 32 -11.45 1.32 10.72
C CYS A 32 -10.38 0.22 10.73
N MET A 33 -9.26 0.46 10.05
CA MET A 33 -8.13 -0.47 9.97
C MET A 33 -7.45 -0.66 11.33
N GLN A 34 -7.21 0.42 12.08
CA GLN A 34 -6.67 0.33 13.44
C GLN A 34 -7.53 -0.56 14.35
N VAL A 35 -8.85 -0.37 14.33
CA VAL A 35 -9.77 -1.20 15.13
C VAL A 35 -9.76 -2.66 14.66
N ALA A 36 -9.62 -2.92 13.37
CA ALA A 36 -9.51 -4.27 12.84
C ALA A 36 -8.19 -4.94 13.26
N LEU A 37 -7.08 -4.19 13.29
CA LEU A 37 -5.76 -4.64 13.73
C LEU A 37 -5.75 -5.00 15.23
N VAL A 38 -6.21 -4.10 16.09
CA VAL A 38 -6.21 -4.29 17.56
C VAL A 38 -6.99 -5.53 17.97
N HIS A 39 -8.05 -5.88 17.24
CA HIS A 39 -8.90 -7.03 17.56
C HIS A 39 -8.65 -8.27 16.70
N ASN A 40 -7.63 -8.25 15.83
CA ASN A 40 -7.26 -9.36 14.91
C ASN A 40 -8.46 -9.94 14.13
N ILE A 41 -9.40 -9.09 13.69
CA ILE A 41 -10.63 -9.50 13.03
C ILE A 41 -10.44 -9.40 11.52
N LEU A 42 -9.97 -10.46 10.85
CA LEU A 42 -9.79 -10.54 9.40
C LEU A 42 -11.04 -10.11 8.60
N LEU A 43 -12.23 -10.56 9.02
CA LEU A 43 -13.51 -10.15 8.42
C LEU A 43 -13.76 -8.64 8.50
N LYS A 44 -13.22 -7.96 9.50
CA LYS A 44 -13.37 -6.52 9.67
C LYS A 44 -12.46 -5.75 8.71
N TYR A 45 -11.27 -6.30 8.40
CA TYR A 45 -10.37 -5.79 7.37
C TYR A 45 -11.06 -5.71 6.01
N GLY A 46 -11.59 -6.83 5.54
CA GLY A 46 -12.33 -6.87 4.28
C GLY A 46 -13.47 -5.85 4.23
N ARG A 47 -14.24 -5.71 5.33
CA ARG A 47 -15.32 -4.70 5.43
C ARG A 47 -14.80 -3.26 5.39
N CYS A 48 -13.65 -2.96 6.01
CA CYS A 48 -13.05 -1.62 5.94
C CYS A 48 -12.65 -1.30 4.51
N VAL A 49 -11.93 -2.21 3.83
CA VAL A 49 -11.51 -2.04 2.45
C VAL A 49 -12.71 -1.86 1.53
N THR A 50 -13.70 -2.77 1.58
CA THR A 50 -14.91 -2.71 0.72
C THR A 50 -15.69 -1.42 0.94
N ARG A 51 -15.87 -1.01 2.20
CA ARG A 51 -16.63 0.20 2.54
C ARG A 51 -15.98 1.46 1.99
N TYR A 52 -14.66 1.56 2.04
CA TYR A 52 -13.93 2.77 1.67
C TYR A 52 -13.45 2.76 0.23
N ALA A 53 -13.16 1.61 -0.36
CA ALA A 53 -12.95 1.49 -1.81
C ALA A 53 -14.19 1.97 -2.60
N GLY A 54 -15.39 1.62 -2.14
CA GLY A 54 -16.65 2.12 -2.72
C GLY A 54 -16.95 3.60 -2.46
N THR A 55 -16.19 4.26 -1.58
CA THR A 55 -16.39 5.69 -1.28
C THR A 55 -15.76 6.56 -2.37
N TRP A 56 -14.66 6.13 -2.97
CA TRP A 56 -13.93 6.89 -3.97
C TRP A 56 -14.74 7.17 -5.26
N PRO A 57 -15.36 6.17 -5.90
CA PRO A 57 -16.26 6.43 -7.05
C PRO A 57 -17.44 7.32 -6.71
N ARG A 58 -17.99 7.24 -5.48
CA ARG A 58 -19.09 8.09 -5.04
C ARG A 58 -18.66 9.55 -4.83
N LEU A 59 -17.42 9.79 -4.41
CA LEU A 59 -16.86 11.14 -4.32
C LEU A 59 -16.66 11.74 -5.71
N GLN A 60 -16.17 10.95 -6.66
CA GLN A 60 -16.08 11.34 -8.07
C GLN A 60 -17.47 11.67 -8.65
N GLN A 61 -18.46 10.83 -8.40
CA GLN A 61 -19.83 11.04 -8.89
C GLN A 61 -20.51 12.28 -8.28
N LYS A 62 -20.24 12.61 -7.01
CA LYS A 62 -20.72 13.85 -6.38
C LYS A 62 -20.09 15.10 -6.98
N ALA A 63 -18.83 15.04 -7.35
CA ALA A 63 -18.14 16.15 -7.97
C ALA A 63 -18.61 16.36 -9.42
N THR A 64 -18.88 15.31 -10.18
CA THR A 64 -19.42 15.40 -11.55
C THR A 64 -20.82 16.03 -11.59
N GLY A 65 -21.65 15.84 -10.56
CA GLY A 65 -22.96 16.50 -10.42
C GLY A 65 -22.89 18.02 -10.23
N SER A 66 -21.73 18.57 -9.85
CA SER A 66 -21.46 20.01 -9.73
C SER A 66 -20.67 20.60 -10.91
N GLY A 67 -20.46 19.85 -11.99
CA GLY A 67 -19.66 20.27 -13.14
C GLY A 67 -18.14 20.26 -12.88
N ALA A 68 -17.72 19.73 -11.75
CA ALA A 68 -16.30 19.57 -11.42
C ALA A 68 -15.89 18.13 -11.60
N THR A 69 -14.86 17.91 -12.37
CA THR A 69 -14.24 16.61 -12.57
C THR A 69 -13.28 16.34 -11.41
N CYS A 70 -13.64 15.39 -10.52
CA CYS A 70 -12.65 14.74 -9.66
C CYS A 70 -11.89 13.71 -10.51
N ASP A 71 -11.26 14.14 -11.60
CA ASP A 71 -10.60 13.27 -12.57
C ASP A 71 -9.29 12.66 -12.06
N ASN A 72 -8.99 12.85 -10.80
CA ASN A 72 -7.75 12.41 -10.20
C ASN A 72 -7.91 10.96 -9.72
N PRO A 73 -7.33 9.95 -10.37
CA PRO A 73 -7.43 8.56 -9.94
C PRO A 73 -6.87 8.39 -8.53
N ARG A 74 -7.29 7.35 -7.81
CA ARG A 74 -6.76 7.03 -6.48
C ARG A 74 -5.24 6.89 -6.52
N TYR A 75 -4.74 6.21 -7.53
CA TYR A 75 -3.32 5.97 -7.72
C TYR A 75 -2.76 6.92 -8.77
N ALA A 76 -1.61 7.50 -8.49
CA ALA A 76 -0.88 8.35 -9.43
C ALA A 76 0.51 7.77 -9.68
N ASP A 77 0.80 7.46 -10.93
CA ASP A 77 2.17 7.20 -11.37
C ASP A 77 2.95 8.53 -11.34
N ASN A 78 4.03 8.58 -10.54
CA ASN A 78 4.83 9.78 -10.38
C ASN A 78 5.88 9.95 -11.50
N GLY A 79 6.08 8.93 -12.35
CA GLY A 79 7.04 8.94 -13.45
C GLY A 79 8.50 8.72 -13.03
N ASP A 80 8.75 8.51 -11.75
CA ASP A 80 10.08 8.28 -11.15
C ASP A 80 10.26 6.85 -10.61
N GLY A 81 9.41 5.92 -11.04
CA GLY A 81 9.38 4.55 -10.54
C GLY A 81 8.52 4.38 -9.28
N THR A 82 7.75 5.39 -8.91
CA THR A 82 6.87 5.31 -7.74
C THR A 82 5.40 5.59 -8.08
N VAL A 83 4.51 5.13 -7.21
CA VAL A 83 3.06 5.34 -7.28
C VAL A 83 2.56 5.91 -5.97
N THR A 84 1.89 7.05 -6.02
CA THR A 84 1.23 7.64 -4.85
C THR A 84 -0.20 7.10 -4.71
N ASP A 85 -0.52 6.51 -3.56
CA ASP A 85 -1.90 6.24 -3.16
C ASP A 85 -2.47 7.46 -2.42
N ARG A 86 -3.30 8.25 -3.11
CA ARG A 86 -3.91 9.46 -2.56
C ARG A 86 -4.90 9.22 -1.43
N LEU A 87 -5.36 7.96 -1.24
CA LEU A 87 -6.25 7.60 -0.14
C LEU A 87 -5.49 7.44 1.18
N THR A 88 -4.29 6.86 1.13
CA THR A 88 -3.49 6.52 2.31
C THR A 88 -2.29 7.44 2.52
N ALA A 89 -1.99 8.31 1.55
CA ALA A 89 -0.77 9.10 1.44
C ALA A 89 0.52 8.24 1.43
N LEU A 90 0.39 6.95 1.12
CA LEU A 90 1.52 6.07 0.91
C LEU A 90 2.11 6.27 -0.49
N VAL A 91 3.42 6.21 -0.56
CA VAL A 91 4.15 6.15 -1.83
C VAL A 91 4.75 4.75 -1.96
N TRP A 92 4.42 4.08 -3.04
CA TRP A 92 4.78 2.70 -3.32
C TRP A 92 5.83 2.61 -4.41
N GLU A 93 6.74 1.66 -4.30
CA GLU A 93 7.58 1.25 -5.40
C GLU A 93 6.71 0.69 -6.55
N LYS A 94 6.93 1.18 -7.77
CA LYS A 94 6.40 0.60 -9.01
C LYS A 94 7.35 -0.49 -9.48
N LYS A 95 6.85 -1.72 -9.64
CA LYS A 95 7.67 -2.83 -10.11
C LYS A 95 7.88 -2.80 -11.62
N THR A 96 9.03 -3.27 -12.05
CA THR A 96 9.44 -3.41 -13.44
C THR A 96 9.47 -4.88 -13.86
N ASP A 97 9.86 -5.13 -15.11
CA ASP A 97 10.14 -6.45 -15.69
C ASP A 97 11.46 -6.31 -16.48
N ASP A 98 12.57 -6.06 -15.77
CA ASP A 98 13.84 -5.63 -16.37
C ASP A 98 15.09 -6.18 -15.70
N SER A 99 14.94 -7.16 -14.81
CA SER A 99 16.02 -7.80 -14.05
C SER A 99 16.80 -6.86 -13.11
N THR A 100 16.29 -5.67 -12.83
CA THR A 100 16.87 -4.76 -11.83
C THR A 100 16.38 -5.12 -10.41
N ILE A 101 16.79 -4.33 -9.39
CA ILE A 101 16.28 -4.47 -8.02
C ILE A 101 14.75 -4.25 -7.94
N HIS A 102 14.20 -3.53 -8.91
CA HIS A 102 12.77 -3.22 -9.00
C HIS A 102 11.95 -4.29 -9.74
N ASP A 103 12.60 -5.32 -10.27
CA ASP A 103 11.93 -6.41 -10.99
C ASP A 103 10.89 -7.10 -10.09
N GLY A 104 9.67 -7.26 -10.63
CA GLY A 104 8.56 -7.87 -9.92
C GLY A 104 8.76 -9.35 -9.62
N ASP A 105 9.59 -10.04 -10.40
CA ASP A 105 9.86 -11.48 -10.26
C ASP A 105 10.95 -11.80 -9.23
N ASN A 106 11.63 -10.79 -8.68
CA ASN A 106 12.62 -10.98 -7.63
C ASN A 106 11.98 -11.45 -6.33
N THR A 107 12.55 -12.51 -5.75
CA THR A 107 12.17 -13.03 -4.43
C THR A 107 13.25 -12.77 -3.38
N TYR A 108 12.83 -12.65 -2.14
CA TYR A 108 13.68 -12.25 -1.02
C TYR A 108 13.39 -13.11 0.20
N THR A 109 14.39 -13.36 1.04
CA THR A 109 14.22 -13.97 2.35
C THR A 109 13.91 -12.88 3.39
N TRP A 110 13.08 -13.19 4.40
CA TRP A 110 12.80 -12.27 5.51
C TRP A 110 13.88 -12.32 6.60
N SER A 111 14.34 -13.52 6.92
CA SER A 111 15.43 -13.78 7.88
C SER A 111 16.60 -14.46 7.17
N PRO A 112 17.82 -14.35 7.67
CA PRO A 112 19.01 -14.99 7.09
C PRO A 112 18.99 -16.52 7.19
N GLY A 113 18.03 -17.11 7.90
CA GLY A 113 17.93 -18.54 8.13
C GLY A 113 18.62 -18.97 9.44
N GLY A 114 18.48 -20.26 9.74
CA GLY A 114 18.92 -20.83 10.99
C GLY A 114 17.77 -21.11 11.94
N PRO A 115 17.93 -22.04 12.89
CA PRO A 115 16.85 -22.46 13.75
C PRO A 115 16.34 -21.28 14.61
N MET A 116 15.04 -20.97 14.45
CA MET A 116 14.32 -19.93 15.19
C MET A 116 14.84 -18.50 14.99
N SER A 117 15.53 -18.19 13.89
CA SER A 117 15.91 -16.81 13.58
C SER A 117 14.65 -15.97 13.34
N SER A 118 14.47 -14.95 14.17
CA SER A 118 13.36 -13.98 14.04
C SER A 118 13.85 -12.60 13.58
N GLU A 119 15.11 -12.49 13.21
CA GLU A 119 15.73 -11.22 12.84
C GLU A 119 15.33 -10.77 11.45
N ALA A 120 15.01 -9.48 11.33
CA ALA A 120 14.72 -8.81 10.07
C ALA A 120 16.04 -8.50 9.32
N ALA A 121 16.76 -9.55 8.92
CA ALA A 121 18.10 -9.48 8.36
C ALA A 121 18.28 -10.35 7.09
N GLY A 122 17.19 -10.87 6.53
CA GLY A 122 17.23 -11.57 5.24
C GLY A 122 17.44 -10.59 4.06
N THR A 123 17.43 -11.13 2.84
CA THR A 123 17.74 -10.35 1.63
C THR A 123 16.72 -9.24 1.36
N ALA A 124 15.49 -9.32 1.91
CA ALA A 124 14.52 -8.24 1.86
C ALA A 124 15.05 -6.96 2.54
N PHE A 125 15.86 -7.09 3.59
CA PHE A 125 16.42 -5.97 4.34
C PHE A 125 17.84 -5.63 3.90
N THR A 126 18.72 -6.65 3.78
CA THR A 126 20.16 -6.47 3.54
C THR A 126 20.51 -6.25 2.07
N SER A 127 19.63 -6.61 1.14
CA SER A 127 19.81 -6.38 -0.29
C SER A 127 18.76 -5.41 -0.82
N PHE A 128 17.48 -5.78 -0.81
CA PHE A 128 16.41 -4.98 -1.41
C PHE A 128 16.29 -3.60 -0.76
N LEU A 129 15.90 -3.52 0.51
CA LEU A 129 15.73 -2.22 1.18
C LEU A 129 17.06 -1.46 1.34
N ALA A 130 18.17 -2.16 1.56
CA ALA A 130 19.48 -1.52 1.64
C ALA A 130 19.83 -0.80 0.33
N THR A 131 19.54 -1.42 -0.83
CA THR A 131 19.77 -0.79 -2.15
C THR A 131 18.88 0.45 -2.32
N LEU A 132 17.59 0.35 -1.99
CA LEU A 132 16.66 1.49 -2.12
C LEU A 132 17.01 2.68 -1.21
N ASN A 133 17.65 2.41 -0.08
CA ASN A 133 18.03 3.41 0.93
C ASN A 133 19.54 3.75 0.91
N THR A 134 20.26 3.44 -0.18
CA THR A 134 21.69 3.71 -0.27
C THR A 134 21.98 5.21 -0.17
N ALA A 135 22.70 5.62 0.85
CA ALA A 135 23.02 7.03 1.08
C ALA A 135 23.66 7.68 -0.16
N GLY A 136 23.14 8.83 -0.57
CA GLY A 136 23.60 9.57 -1.75
C GLY A 136 22.99 9.13 -3.08
N SER A 137 22.27 7.96 -3.12
CA SER A 137 21.58 7.47 -4.32
C SER A 137 20.26 6.78 -3.98
N CYS A 138 19.54 7.30 -2.98
CA CYS A 138 18.26 6.73 -2.56
C CYS A 138 17.25 6.72 -3.69
N PHE A 139 16.46 5.65 -3.74
CA PHE A 139 15.42 5.46 -4.75
C PHE A 139 14.41 6.62 -4.73
N ALA A 140 14.14 7.17 -5.90
CA ALA A 140 13.29 8.37 -6.09
C ALA A 140 13.65 9.54 -5.15
N GLY A 141 14.95 9.67 -4.77
CA GLY A 141 15.44 10.72 -3.88
C GLY A 141 15.01 10.57 -2.41
N GLN A 142 14.51 9.42 -2.01
CA GLN A 142 13.98 9.15 -0.65
C GLN A 142 14.67 7.94 -0.01
N CYS A 143 15.12 8.09 1.24
CA CYS A 143 15.92 7.09 1.97
C CYS A 143 15.15 6.43 3.13
N ASP A 144 13.84 6.43 3.11
CA ASP A 144 12.95 5.91 4.15
C ASP A 144 12.04 4.76 3.66
N TRP A 145 12.52 4.04 2.63
CA TRP A 145 11.82 2.89 2.10
C TRP A 145 11.84 1.72 3.10
N ARG A 146 10.70 1.08 3.25
CA ARG A 146 10.50 -0.04 4.18
C ARG A 146 9.59 -1.10 3.58
N LEU A 147 9.55 -2.30 4.19
CA LEU A 147 8.47 -3.24 3.91
C LEU A 147 7.14 -2.64 4.39
N PRO A 148 6.06 -2.83 3.63
CA PRO A 148 4.73 -2.44 4.07
C PRO A 148 4.26 -3.31 5.24
N THR A 149 3.42 -2.77 6.07
CA THR A 149 2.66 -3.57 7.03
C THR A 149 1.64 -4.45 6.30
N ARG A 150 1.14 -5.51 6.98
CA ARG A 150 0.02 -6.33 6.49
C ARG A 150 -1.17 -5.44 6.07
N GLY A 151 -1.50 -4.47 6.91
CA GLY A 151 -2.60 -3.55 6.64
C GLY A 151 -2.40 -2.71 5.40
N GLU A 152 -1.20 -2.20 5.18
CA GLU A 152 -0.86 -1.41 3.99
C GLU A 152 -0.94 -2.26 2.71
N LEU A 153 -0.41 -3.48 2.69
CA LEU A 153 -0.55 -4.38 1.54
C LEU A 153 -2.02 -4.61 1.16
N LEU A 154 -2.89 -4.79 2.16
CA LEU A 154 -4.32 -4.96 1.92
C LEU A 154 -4.99 -3.73 1.31
N THR A 155 -4.40 -2.53 1.46
CA THR A 155 -4.99 -1.31 0.88
C THR A 155 -4.94 -1.28 -0.63
N ILE A 156 -3.96 -1.96 -1.25
CA ILE A 156 -3.78 -1.94 -2.71
C ILE A 156 -4.43 -3.12 -3.43
N ILE A 157 -5.10 -4.04 -2.71
CA ILE A 157 -5.90 -5.10 -3.32
C ILE A 157 -7.14 -4.49 -3.98
N THR A 158 -7.29 -4.69 -5.29
CA THR A 158 -8.39 -4.14 -6.08
C THR A 158 -8.81 -5.15 -7.18
N PRO A 159 -10.04 -5.64 -7.19
CA PRO A 159 -11.08 -5.42 -6.18
C PRO A 159 -10.76 -6.10 -4.85
N PRO A 160 -11.32 -5.64 -3.72
CA PRO A 160 -11.10 -6.30 -2.44
C PRO A 160 -11.73 -7.70 -2.41
N ALA A 161 -11.17 -8.59 -1.62
CA ALA A 161 -11.75 -9.93 -1.40
C ALA A 161 -13.23 -9.82 -0.89
N PRO A 162 -14.14 -10.72 -1.29
CA PRO A 162 -13.89 -11.94 -2.07
C PRO A 162 -13.90 -11.75 -3.60
N ALA A 163 -14.24 -10.56 -4.12
CA ALA A 163 -14.32 -10.30 -5.56
C ALA A 163 -12.97 -10.46 -6.27
N CYS A 164 -11.86 -10.28 -5.54
CA CYS A 164 -10.53 -10.69 -5.97
C CYS A 164 -10.47 -12.23 -6.00
N GLY A 165 -10.16 -12.81 -7.13
CA GLY A 165 -9.97 -14.25 -7.28
C GLY A 165 -11.19 -15.05 -7.77
N GLU A 166 -12.42 -14.53 -7.68
CA GLU A 166 -13.59 -15.26 -8.16
C GLU A 166 -13.86 -15.12 -9.65
N SER A 167 -13.37 -14.05 -10.27
CA SER A 167 -13.62 -13.73 -11.70
C SER A 167 -12.45 -13.02 -12.37
N VAL A 168 -11.30 -12.90 -11.73
CA VAL A 168 -10.17 -12.11 -12.23
C VAL A 168 -9.05 -13.04 -12.67
N THR A 169 -8.69 -12.95 -13.95
CA THR A 169 -7.47 -13.56 -14.46
C THR A 169 -6.31 -12.59 -14.22
N GLY A 170 -5.49 -12.86 -13.22
CA GLY A 170 -4.31 -12.04 -12.88
C GLY A 170 -4.39 -11.44 -11.48
N PRO A 171 -3.35 -10.70 -11.08
CA PRO A 171 -3.24 -10.16 -9.73
C PRO A 171 -4.29 -9.08 -9.45
N CYS A 172 -4.81 -9.09 -8.24
CA CYS A 172 -5.79 -8.11 -7.75
C CYS A 172 -5.11 -6.81 -7.29
N VAL A 173 -4.29 -6.25 -8.15
CA VAL A 173 -3.56 -5.00 -7.93
C VAL A 173 -3.73 -4.14 -9.19
N ASP A 174 -3.92 -2.83 -9.01
CA ASP A 174 -4.03 -1.92 -10.15
C ASP A 174 -2.77 -2.01 -11.02
N PRO A 175 -2.89 -2.11 -12.35
CA PRO A 175 -1.74 -2.21 -13.26
C PRO A 175 -0.74 -1.04 -13.15
N VAL A 176 -1.14 0.10 -12.59
CA VAL A 176 -0.25 1.24 -12.33
C VAL A 176 0.95 0.87 -11.44
N PHE A 177 0.78 -0.14 -10.58
CA PHE A 177 1.86 -0.65 -9.72
C PHE A 177 2.92 -1.47 -10.44
N GLY A 178 2.73 -1.72 -11.75
CA GLY A 178 3.67 -2.48 -12.58
C GLY A 178 3.59 -3.99 -12.39
N ARG A 179 4.66 -4.68 -12.74
CA ARG A 179 4.74 -6.15 -12.70
C ARG A 179 4.36 -6.70 -11.34
N THR A 180 3.37 -7.58 -11.30
CA THR A 180 2.91 -8.27 -10.10
C THR A 180 2.67 -9.74 -10.46
N PRO A 181 3.52 -10.67 -10.02
CA PRO A 181 3.37 -12.10 -10.28
C PRO A 181 2.09 -12.69 -9.67
N ASP A 182 1.54 -13.71 -10.35
CA ASP A 182 0.23 -14.26 -10.03
C ASP A 182 0.21 -15.15 -8.78
N PHE A 183 1.29 -15.83 -8.43
CA PHE A 183 1.25 -17.01 -7.56
C PHE A 183 2.06 -16.93 -6.26
N SER A 184 2.37 -15.76 -5.72
CA SER A 184 3.19 -15.73 -4.51
C SER A 184 2.80 -14.66 -3.52
N GLY A 185 3.16 -14.91 -2.25
CA GLY A 185 3.01 -13.96 -1.17
C GLY A 185 3.99 -12.79 -1.28
N TYR A 186 3.56 -11.66 -0.79
CA TYR A 186 4.39 -10.48 -0.58
C TYR A 186 4.71 -10.34 0.90
N TRP A 187 5.99 -10.23 1.23
CA TRP A 187 6.42 -9.99 2.60
C TRP A 187 5.80 -8.73 3.19
N SER A 188 5.30 -8.83 4.41
CA SER A 188 5.03 -7.65 5.23
C SER A 188 6.12 -7.42 6.27
N GLY A 189 6.19 -6.20 6.80
CA GLY A 189 7.00 -5.89 7.99
C GLY A 189 6.30 -6.27 9.30
N THR A 190 5.13 -6.92 9.26
CA THR A 190 4.33 -7.24 10.45
C THR A 190 4.61 -8.64 10.94
N THR A 191 5.28 -8.76 12.08
CA THR A 191 5.45 -10.02 12.81
C THR A 191 4.09 -10.55 13.28
N HIS A 192 3.92 -11.87 13.31
CA HIS A 192 2.72 -12.49 13.84
C HIS A 192 2.63 -12.30 15.35
N GLU A 193 1.49 -11.84 15.86
CA GLU A 193 1.32 -11.38 17.24
C GLU A 193 1.46 -12.51 18.28
N VAL A 194 1.07 -13.74 17.91
CA VAL A 194 1.10 -14.92 18.78
C VAL A 194 2.35 -15.77 18.56
N PHE A 195 2.84 -15.81 17.33
CA PHE A 195 4.02 -16.58 16.93
C PHE A 195 5.12 -15.63 16.42
N PRO A 196 5.99 -15.11 17.29
CA PRO A 196 7.00 -14.11 16.89
C PRO A 196 8.05 -14.60 15.88
N VAL A 197 8.15 -15.92 15.69
CA VAL A 197 8.98 -16.54 14.63
C VAL A 197 8.35 -16.44 13.25
N ASP A 198 7.04 -16.13 13.19
CA ASP A 198 6.29 -15.98 11.97
C ASP A 198 6.12 -14.51 11.58
N VAL A 199 5.87 -14.29 10.31
CA VAL A 199 5.58 -12.99 9.71
C VAL A 199 4.37 -13.12 8.81
N TRP A 200 3.55 -12.07 8.77
CA TRP A 200 2.43 -11.99 7.85
C TRP A 200 2.89 -11.76 6.42
N PHE A 201 2.17 -12.34 5.47
CA PHE A 201 2.25 -12.05 4.04
C PHE A 201 0.86 -11.82 3.44
N VAL A 202 0.82 -11.20 2.28
CA VAL A 202 -0.40 -10.97 1.50
C VAL A 202 -0.20 -11.52 0.09
N GLU A 203 -1.18 -12.26 -0.39
CA GLU A 203 -1.22 -12.80 -1.73
C GLU A 203 -2.11 -11.92 -2.61
N PHE A 204 -1.57 -11.42 -3.72
CA PHE A 204 -2.32 -10.53 -4.59
C PHE A 204 -3.19 -11.25 -5.63
N GLN A 205 -3.07 -12.55 -5.80
CA GLN A 205 -3.93 -13.27 -6.74
C GLN A 205 -5.38 -13.38 -6.24
N HIS A 206 -5.57 -13.68 -4.96
CA HIS A 206 -6.90 -13.88 -4.38
C HIS A 206 -7.21 -12.91 -3.23
N GLY A 207 -6.29 -11.99 -2.94
CA GLY A 207 -6.41 -11.13 -1.78
C GLY A 207 -6.25 -11.87 -0.45
N GLY A 208 -5.63 -13.04 -0.48
CA GLY A 208 -5.40 -13.88 0.69
C GLY A 208 -4.39 -13.28 1.65
N VAL A 209 -4.54 -13.62 2.93
CA VAL A 209 -3.60 -13.25 3.99
C VAL A 209 -3.20 -14.52 4.72
N GLY A 210 -1.91 -14.73 4.89
CA GLY A 210 -1.36 -15.84 5.64
C GLY A 210 -0.17 -15.40 6.48
N PHE A 211 0.34 -16.33 7.27
CA PHE A 211 1.59 -16.16 7.99
C PHE A 211 2.48 -17.39 7.76
N VAL A 212 3.77 -17.18 7.88
CA VAL A 212 4.78 -18.22 7.63
C VAL A 212 6.01 -17.91 8.46
N GLU A 213 6.82 -18.93 8.74
CA GLU A 213 8.09 -18.76 9.41
C GLU A 213 8.99 -17.76 8.66
N LYS A 214 9.61 -16.85 9.40
CA LYS A 214 10.56 -15.86 8.86
C LYS A 214 11.77 -16.50 8.17
N THR A 215 12.05 -17.75 8.49
CA THR A 215 13.14 -18.55 7.93
C THR A 215 12.78 -19.30 6.64
N LEU A 216 11.60 -19.02 6.06
CA LEU A 216 11.15 -19.66 4.83
C LEU A 216 12.22 -19.60 3.73
N VAL A 217 12.63 -20.76 3.26
CA VAL A 217 13.57 -20.92 2.14
C VAL A 217 12.83 -20.71 0.81
N GLY A 218 13.46 -20.00 -0.13
CA GLY A 218 12.86 -19.68 -1.43
C GLY A 218 12.24 -18.29 -1.49
N GLY A 219 11.93 -17.70 -0.34
CA GLY A 219 11.48 -16.31 -0.23
C GLY A 219 10.10 -16.02 -0.85
N PHE A 220 9.61 -14.85 -0.57
CA PHE A 220 8.45 -14.23 -1.21
C PHE A 220 8.86 -12.95 -1.93
N TYR A 221 7.97 -12.39 -2.69
CA TYR A 221 8.14 -11.08 -3.33
C TYR A 221 8.19 -9.96 -2.27
N ALA A 222 8.76 -8.85 -2.67
CA ALA A 222 8.75 -7.64 -1.85
C ALA A 222 8.38 -6.43 -2.71
N ARG A 223 7.64 -5.52 -2.12
CA ARG A 223 7.34 -4.20 -2.66
C ARG A 223 7.57 -3.18 -1.55
N ALA A 224 8.37 -2.17 -1.84
CA ALA A 224 8.68 -1.15 -0.86
C ALA A 224 7.57 -0.09 -0.77
N VAL A 225 7.45 0.51 0.40
CA VAL A 225 6.54 1.61 0.67
C VAL A 225 7.22 2.65 1.56
N ARG A 226 6.78 3.90 1.46
CA ARG A 226 7.17 4.98 2.37
C ARG A 226 6.00 5.90 2.67
N GLY A 227 6.16 6.79 3.65
CA GLY A 227 5.12 7.73 4.06
C GLY A 227 3.97 7.04 4.79
N GLY A 228 2.80 7.60 4.68
CA GLY A 228 1.55 7.21 5.36
C GLY A 228 1.07 8.31 6.30
N LEU A 229 -0.19 8.24 6.73
CA LEU A 229 -0.84 9.18 7.67
C LEU A 229 -0.61 8.76 9.12
#